data_2fd813ecbd839e4abed96c43439820bf
#
_entry.id   2fd813ecbd839e4abed96c43439820bf
#
_cell.length_a   1.000
_cell.length_b   1.000
_cell.length_c   1.000
_cell.angle_alpha   90.00
_cell.angle_beta   90.00
_cell.angle_gamma   90.00
#
_symmetry.space_group_name_H-M   'P 1'
#
loop_
_entity.id
_entity.type
_entity.pdbx_description
1 polymer ?
#
loop_
_entity_poly.entity_id
_entity_poly.type
_entity_poly.pdbx_seq_one_letter_code
_entity_poly.pdbx_strand_id
1 'polypeptide(L)'
;MSSDWRNILLRNIGRSLLFLILDKKNKKIINSHHLLILISVLFAGCTLKPSVKIDERRYKNQTVWEQSNPRINKFVQVYSRNTHVKTCLNRASSKRYLNYIHRVFYKHKLPPELVHLPILESCFDTKAKSVTGARGMWQFTRSTGEEYGLSVGLLSDERLNWRKATHSAARYLKKLGEIFNRNWELALAGYNGGPNYMKRQMKSQGTRNFWKLKLRKETHEYVPKFLAMLIVARKKYPEMYFQGAPRAWASSS
;
A
#
# COMPACT_ATOMS: atom_id res chain seq x y z
N MET A 1 13.70 -19.76 -3.03
CA MET A 1 14.78 -19.18 -3.86
C MET A 1 15.98 -19.14 -2.97
N SER A 2 16.71 -19.91 -3.17
CA SER A 2 17.58 -21.00 -3.44
C SER A 2 19.00 -20.54 -3.11
N SER A 3 19.68 -21.44 -2.44
CA SER A 3 21.08 -21.43 -2.00
C SER A 3 22.13 -21.07 -3.08
N ASP A 4 21.74 -20.94 -4.34
CA ASP A 4 22.67 -20.79 -5.48
C ASP A 4 23.36 -19.42 -5.57
N TRP A 5 22.71 -18.34 -5.20
CA TRP A 5 23.32 -17.00 -5.27
C TRP A 5 24.46 -16.78 -4.27
N ARG A 6 24.41 -17.43 -3.12
CA ARG A 6 25.49 -17.37 -2.13
C ARG A 6 26.76 -18.08 -2.63
N ASN A 7 26.60 -19.20 -3.31
CA ASN A 7 27.73 -19.98 -3.82
C ASN A 7 28.42 -19.29 -5.01
N ILE A 8 27.66 -18.57 -5.86
CA ILE A 8 28.24 -17.78 -6.97
C ILE A 8 29.00 -16.56 -6.44
N LEU A 9 28.46 -15.87 -5.41
CA LEU A 9 29.12 -14.73 -4.81
C LEU A 9 30.43 -15.14 -4.10
N LEU A 10 30.41 -16.22 -3.35
CA LEU A 10 31.60 -16.73 -2.62
C LEU A 10 32.70 -17.25 -3.57
N ARG A 11 32.33 -17.85 -4.71
CA ARG A 11 33.31 -18.27 -5.72
C ARG A 11 33.99 -17.09 -6.41
N ASN A 12 33.28 -16.01 -6.69
CA ASN A 12 33.87 -14.82 -7.32
C ASN A 12 34.73 -14.00 -6.36
N ILE A 13 34.36 -13.91 -5.08
CA ILE A 13 35.16 -13.23 -4.06
C ILE A 13 36.43 -14.03 -3.77
N GLY A 14 36.35 -15.36 -3.68
CA GLY A 14 37.52 -16.23 -3.45
C GLY A 14 38.55 -16.14 -4.58
N ARG A 15 38.16 -16.04 -5.85
CA ARG A 15 39.09 -15.88 -6.97
C ARG A 15 39.80 -14.52 -6.99
N SER A 16 39.11 -13.45 -6.65
CA SER A 16 39.71 -12.11 -6.57
C SER A 16 40.66 -11.98 -5.37
N LEU A 17 40.39 -12.61 -4.24
CA LEU A 17 41.31 -12.65 -3.10
C LEU A 17 42.55 -13.50 -3.36
N LEU A 18 42.42 -14.61 -4.08
CA LEU A 18 43.55 -15.47 -4.46
C LEU A 18 44.51 -14.76 -5.42
N PHE A 19 43.99 -13.90 -6.31
CA PHE A 19 44.83 -13.12 -7.24
C PHE A 19 45.62 -12.02 -6.52
N LEU A 20 45.12 -11.46 -5.43
CA LEU A 20 45.80 -10.45 -4.62
C LEU A 20 46.92 -11.03 -3.71
N ILE A 21 46.83 -12.32 -3.39
CA ILE A 21 47.83 -13.01 -2.51
C ILE A 21 49.01 -13.55 -3.33
N LEU A 22 48.89 -13.70 -4.64
CA LEU A 22 49.88 -14.36 -5.49
C LEU A 22 50.75 -13.40 -6.32
N ASP A 23 50.63 -12.08 -6.13
CA ASP A 23 51.57 -11.14 -6.77
C ASP A 23 52.91 -11.10 -6.02
N LYS A 24 53.80 -11.99 -6.48
CA LYS A 24 55.15 -12.21 -5.94
C LYS A 24 56.15 -11.07 -6.18
N LYS A 25 55.76 -9.96 -6.79
CA LYS A 25 56.70 -8.89 -7.19
C LYS A 25 56.77 -7.67 -6.25
N ASN A 26 55.86 -7.54 -5.32
CA ASN A 26 55.92 -6.41 -4.36
C ASN A 26 55.89 -6.92 -2.91
N LYS A 27 57.08 -7.06 -2.30
CA LYS A 27 57.25 -7.34 -0.87
C LYS A 27 56.79 -6.17 -0.01
N LYS A 28 55.48 -5.94 0.12
CA LYS A 28 54.89 -5.22 1.23
C LYS A 28 54.03 -6.19 2.03
N ILE A 29 54.60 -6.58 3.17
CA ILE A 29 53.92 -7.38 4.20
C ILE A 29 52.72 -6.55 4.69
N ILE A 30 51.51 -6.93 4.27
CA ILE A 30 50.30 -6.35 4.86
C ILE A 30 50.20 -6.98 6.24
N ASN A 31 50.42 -6.21 7.30
CA ASN A 31 50.28 -6.65 8.68
C ASN A 31 48.87 -7.19 8.90
N SER A 32 48.77 -8.35 9.59
CA SER A 32 47.53 -9.03 9.88
C SER A 32 46.45 -8.12 10.51
N HIS A 33 46.86 -7.05 11.19
CA HIS A 33 45.96 -6.03 11.72
C HIS A 33 45.22 -5.21 10.64
N HIS A 34 45.87 -4.93 9.50
CA HIS A 34 45.23 -4.20 8.40
C HIS A 34 44.24 -5.05 7.62
N LEU A 35 44.48 -6.37 7.56
CA LEU A 35 43.52 -7.31 6.93
C LEU A 35 42.29 -7.47 7.80
N LEU A 36 42.40 -7.52 9.12
CA LEU A 36 41.28 -7.57 10.05
C LEU A 36 40.43 -6.29 10.03
N ILE A 37 41.05 -5.13 9.89
CA ILE A 37 40.35 -3.85 9.76
C ILE A 37 39.57 -3.77 8.43
N LEU A 38 40.15 -4.25 7.32
CA LEU A 38 39.47 -4.29 6.01
C LEU A 38 38.28 -5.26 6.02
N ILE A 39 38.42 -6.40 6.71
CA ILE A 39 37.30 -7.36 6.86
C ILE A 39 36.19 -6.79 7.76
N SER A 40 36.54 -6.10 8.85
CA SER A 40 35.54 -5.46 9.73
C SER A 40 34.80 -4.32 9.05
N VAL A 41 35.43 -3.55 8.16
CA VAL A 41 34.75 -2.49 7.37
C VAL A 41 33.81 -3.09 6.30
N LEU A 42 34.17 -4.24 5.72
CA LEU A 42 33.29 -4.95 4.77
C LEU A 42 32.06 -5.58 5.44
N PHE A 43 32.17 -6.00 6.71
CA PHE A 43 31.03 -6.52 7.47
C PHE A 43 30.20 -5.43 8.13
N ALA A 44 30.75 -4.25 8.44
CA ALA A 44 30.00 -3.11 8.97
C ALA A 44 29.10 -2.43 7.93
N GLY A 45 29.37 -2.63 6.63
CA GLY A 45 28.55 -2.07 5.53
C GLY A 45 27.26 -2.81 5.22
N CYS A 46 26.95 -3.94 5.91
CA CYS A 46 25.81 -4.81 5.56
C CYS A 46 24.66 -4.83 6.59
N THR A 47 24.64 -3.90 7.55
CA THR A 47 23.52 -3.78 8.48
C THR A 47 23.19 -2.32 8.69
N LEU A 48 22.09 -1.91 8.16
CA LEU A 48 21.14 -0.89 8.59
C LEU A 48 20.54 -0.22 7.36
N LYS A 49 19.52 -0.85 6.78
CA LYS A 49 18.51 -0.05 6.08
C LYS A 49 17.99 0.94 7.13
N PRO A 50 18.06 2.25 6.90
CA PRO A 50 17.56 3.20 7.87
C PRO A 50 16.10 2.84 8.13
N SER A 51 15.78 2.48 9.38
CA SER A 51 14.41 2.39 9.83
C SER A 51 13.84 3.79 9.68
N VAL A 52 12.93 3.98 8.73
CA VAL A 52 12.20 5.23 8.59
C VAL A 52 11.50 5.44 9.91
N LYS A 53 12.00 6.37 10.74
CA LYS A 53 11.31 6.80 11.96
C LYS A 53 9.99 7.43 11.53
N ILE A 54 8.90 6.72 11.78
CA ILE A 54 7.55 7.17 11.48
C ILE A 54 7.19 8.19 12.56
N ASP A 55 6.90 9.43 12.18
CA ASP A 55 6.40 10.43 13.12
C ASP A 55 4.96 10.08 13.50
N GLU A 56 4.83 9.39 14.62
CA GLU A 56 3.58 8.85 15.17
C GLU A 56 2.55 9.95 15.50
N ARG A 57 3.01 11.15 15.87
CA ARG A 57 2.12 12.28 16.21
C ARG A 57 1.31 12.75 15.01
N ARG A 58 1.82 12.57 13.79
CA ARG A 58 1.16 13.00 12.56
C ARG A 58 -0.11 12.20 12.22
N TYR A 59 -0.26 11.00 12.78
CA TYR A 59 -1.40 10.11 12.53
C TYR A 59 -2.45 10.14 13.64
N LYS A 60 -2.08 10.54 14.86
CA LYS A 60 -3.02 10.62 16.02
C LYS A 60 -4.23 11.55 15.78
N ASN A 61 -4.10 12.54 14.90
CA ASN A 61 -5.15 13.55 14.65
C ASN A 61 -5.94 13.32 13.36
N GLN A 62 -5.84 12.13 12.72
CA GLN A 62 -6.52 11.83 11.46
C GLN A 62 -7.60 10.74 11.58
N THR A 63 -8.06 10.40 12.76
CA THR A 63 -9.21 9.51 12.96
C THR A 63 -10.52 10.21 12.54
N VAL A 64 -10.68 10.37 11.22
CA VAL A 64 -11.85 11.00 10.60
C VAL A 64 -13.04 10.02 10.51
N TRP A 65 -12.88 8.77 10.96
CA TRP A 65 -13.70 7.65 10.51
C TRP A 65 -14.68 7.10 11.55
N GLU A 66 -14.81 7.72 12.72
CA GLU A 66 -15.76 7.30 13.77
C GLU A 66 -17.04 8.13 13.71
N GLN A 67 -17.87 7.87 12.71
CA GLN A 67 -19.22 8.47 12.67
C GLN A 67 -20.28 7.36 12.77
N SER A 68 -21.17 7.50 13.75
CA SER A 68 -22.42 6.74 13.76
C SER A 68 -23.32 7.25 12.65
N ASN A 69 -23.57 6.41 11.64
CA ASN A 69 -24.43 6.74 10.51
C ASN A 69 -25.25 5.52 10.11
N PRO A 70 -26.58 5.63 9.97
CA PRO A 70 -27.45 4.49 9.62
C PRO A 70 -27.00 3.73 8.36
N ARG A 71 -26.45 4.45 7.36
CA ARG A 71 -25.92 3.82 6.12
C ARG A 71 -24.68 2.97 6.40
N ILE A 72 -23.81 3.39 7.32
CA ILE A 72 -22.63 2.61 7.75
C ILE A 72 -23.10 1.39 8.53
N ASN A 73 -24.00 1.58 9.49
CA ASN A 73 -24.49 0.51 10.38
C ASN A 73 -25.12 -0.65 9.61
N LYS A 74 -25.87 -0.34 8.52
CA LYS A 74 -26.39 -1.36 7.60
C LYS A 74 -25.30 -2.29 7.09
N PHE A 75 -24.16 -1.74 6.61
CA PHE A 75 -23.07 -2.54 6.08
C PHE A 75 -22.22 -3.19 7.17
N VAL A 76 -22.11 -2.58 8.36
CA VAL A 76 -21.48 -3.23 9.53
C VAL A 76 -22.20 -4.54 9.85
N GLN A 77 -23.54 -4.56 9.85
CA GLN A 77 -24.30 -5.78 10.08
C GLN A 77 -24.00 -6.84 8.99
N VAL A 78 -23.98 -6.45 7.71
CA VAL A 78 -23.68 -7.35 6.59
C VAL A 78 -22.29 -7.95 6.73
N TYR A 79 -21.25 -7.11 6.91
CA TYR A 79 -19.85 -7.57 7.02
C TYR A 79 -19.57 -8.33 8.32
N SER A 80 -20.33 -8.08 9.38
CA SER A 80 -20.19 -8.81 10.64
C SER A 80 -20.74 -10.23 10.56
N ARG A 81 -21.71 -10.49 9.67
CA ARG A 81 -22.38 -11.80 9.50
C ARG A 81 -21.68 -12.70 8.49
N ASN A 82 -20.85 -12.15 7.62
CA ASN A 82 -20.14 -12.92 6.59
C ASN A 82 -18.62 -12.92 6.81
N THR A 83 -17.94 -13.80 6.10
CA THR A 83 -16.49 -13.97 6.22
C THR A 83 -15.68 -13.13 5.23
N HIS A 84 -16.32 -12.31 4.42
CA HIS A 84 -15.65 -11.58 3.32
C HIS A 84 -14.43 -10.78 3.80
N VAL A 85 -14.61 -9.93 4.82
CA VAL A 85 -13.51 -9.09 5.36
C VAL A 85 -12.36 -9.97 5.86
N LYS A 86 -12.65 -11.04 6.61
CA LYS A 86 -11.64 -11.99 7.09
C LYS A 86 -10.88 -12.65 5.94
N THR A 87 -11.60 -13.11 4.93
CA THR A 87 -10.99 -13.75 3.75
C THR A 87 -10.04 -12.82 3.03
N CYS A 88 -10.43 -11.55 2.84
CA CYS A 88 -9.58 -10.57 2.18
C CYS A 88 -8.35 -10.20 3.03
N LEU A 89 -8.50 -10.06 4.35
CA LEU A 89 -7.38 -9.81 5.26
C LEU A 89 -6.41 -11.00 5.30
N ASN A 90 -6.91 -12.25 5.31
CA ASN A 90 -6.06 -13.43 5.22
C ASN A 90 -5.24 -13.45 3.92
N ARG A 91 -5.85 -13.10 2.79
CA ARG A 91 -5.14 -12.99 1.50
C ARG A 91 -4.07 -11.91 1.56
N ALA A 92 -4.37 -10.75 2.12
CA ALA A 92 -3.43 -9.65 2.29
C ALA A 92 -2.26 -10.05 3.18
N SER A 93 -2.53 -10.74 4.28
CA SER A 93 -1.56 -11.24 5.25
C SER A 93 -0.62 -12.27 4.62
N SER A 94 -1.16 -13.34 4.04
CA SER A 94 -0.37 -14.42 3.44
C SER A 94 0.61 -13.94 2.35
N LYS A 95 0.27 -12.87 1.65
CA LYS A 95 1.08 -12.25 0.59
C LYS A 95 1.88 -11.03 1.06
N ARG A 96 1.79 -10.65 2.32
CA ARG A 96 2.44 -9.46 2.92
C ARG A 96 2.14 -8.15 2.18
N TYR A 97 0.94 -8.02 1.62
CA TYR A 97 0.55 -6.85 0.85
C TYR A 97 0.48 -5.60 1.72
N LEU A 98 -0.14 -5.68 2.90
CA LEU A 98 -0.32 -4.53 3.79
C LEU A 98 1.02 -3.88 4.16
N ASN A 99 2.05 -4.66 4.51
CA ASN A 99 3.38 -4.14 4.84
C ASN A 99 3.98 -3.28 3.72
N TYR A 100 3.77 -3.70 2.47
CA TYR A 100 4.27 -2.95 1.32
C TYR A 100 3.45 -1.69 1.07
N ILE A 101 2.12 -1.82 1.08
CA ILE A 101 1.17 -0.72 0.84
C ILE A 101 1.36 0.38 1.89
N HIS A 102 1.45 0.01 3.19
CA HIS A 102 1.75 0.96 4.26
C HIS A 102 3.01 1.78 4.00
N ARG A 103 4.12 1.15 3.61
CA ARG A 103 5.36 1.88 3.30
C ARG A 103 5.21 2.86 2.14
N VAL A 104 4.48 2.46 1.09
CA VAL A 104 4.24 3.33 -0.07
C VAL A 104 3.32 4.49 0.33
N PHE A 105 2.20 4.21 1.01
CA PHE A 105 1.23 5.23 1.41
C PHE A 105 1.80 6.23 2.42
N TYR A 106 2.62 5.75 3.34
CA TYR A 106 3.34 6.61 4.27
C TYR A 106 4.21 7.66 3.55
N LYS A 107 4.99 7.24 2.53
CA LYS A 107 5.81 8.15 1.72
C LYS A 107 4.97 9.23 1.01
N HIS A 108 3.75 8.90 0.64
CA HIS A 108 2.80 9.83 0.01
C HIS A 108 1.96 10.64 1.02
N LYS A 109 2.17 10.46 2.33
CA LYS A 109 1.44 11.13 3.42
C LYS A 109 -0.08 10.89 3.35
N LEU A 110 -0.47 9.68 2.95
CA LEU A 110 -1.87 9.25 2.87
C LEU A 110 -2.36 8.73 4.22
N PRO A 111 -3.67 8.85 4.51
CA PRO A 111 -4.26 8.18 5.67
C PRO A 111 -4.00 6.69 5.65
N PRO A 112 -3.66 6.12 6.81
CA PRO A 112 -3.31 4.71 6.91
C PRO A 112 -4.45 3.76 6.56
N GLU A 113 -5.68 4.14 6.86
CA GLU A 113 -6.86 3.34 6.60
C GLU A 113 -7.04 3.01 5.11
N LEU A 114 -6.57 3.88 4.21
CA LEU A 114 -6.68 3.69 2.77
C LEU A 114 -5.94 2.45 2.24
N VAL A 115 -5.02 1.87 3.02
CA VAL A 115 -4.34 0.61 2.66
C VAL A 115 -5.32 -0.57 2.55
N HIS A 116 -6.51 -0.44 3.15
CA HIS A 116 -7.55 -1.45 3.13
C HIS A 116 -8.52 -1.32 1.93
N LEU A 117 -8.33 -0.30 1.08
CA LEU A 117 -9.16 -0.08 -0.11
C LEU A 117 -9.29 -1.32 -1.01
N PRO A 118 -8.21 -2.10 -1.23
CA PRO A 118 -8.29 -3.33 -2.03
C PRO A 118 -9.26 -4.38 -1.51
N ILE A 119 -9.74 -4.30 -0.26
CA ILE A 119 -10.79 -5.20 0.24
C ILE A 119 -12.08 -4.99 -0.56
N LEU A 120 -12.45 -3.74 -0.84
CA LEU A 120 -13.63 -3.42 -1.63
C LEU A 120 -13.41 -3.61 -3.13
N GLU A 121 -12.22 -3.31 -3.61
CA GLU A 121 -11.92 -3.31 -5.04
C GLU A 121 -11.81 -4.73 -5.61
N SER A 122 -11.08 -5.61 -4.93
CA SER A 122 -10.74 -6.92 -5.47
C SER A 122 -10.54 -8.00 -4.43
N CYS A 123 -10.75 -7.70 -3.14
CA CYS A 123 -10.32 -8.59 -2.06
C CYS A 123 -8.83 -8.97 -2.15
N PHE A 124 -7.97 -7.99 -2.49
CA PHE A 124 -6.53 -8.15 -2.76
C PHE A 124 -6.20 -9.13 -3.90
N ASP A 125 -7.11 -9.35 -4.83
CA ASP A 125 -6.81 -10.16 -6.01
C ASP A 125 -6.06 -9.33 -7.06
N THR A 126 -4.82 -9.70 -7.31
CA THR A 126 -3.96 -9.02 -8.29
C THR A 126 -4.34 -9.28 -9.74
N LYS A 127 -5.19 -10.27 -9.99
CA LYS A 127 -5.65 -10.67 -11.32
C LYS A 127 -7.13 -10.33 -11.57
N ALA A 128 -7.79 -9.68 -10.61
CA ALA A 128 -9.20 -9.33 -10.71
C ALA A 128 -9.50 -8.55 -12.00
N LYS A 129 -10.66 -8.84 -12.59
CA LYS A 129 -11.16 -8.17 -13.80
C LYS A 129 -12.65 -7.89 -13.61
N SER A 130 -13.05 -6.62 -13.71
CA SER A 130 -14.44 -6.22 -13.68
C SER A 130 -15.08 -6.33 -15.06
N VAL A 131 -16.41 -6.34 -15.10
CA VAL A 131 -17.19 -6.28 -16.34
C VAL A 131 -16.98 -4.97 -17.11
N THR A 132 -16.63 -3.89 -16.43
CA THR A 132 -16.32 -2.57 -17.02
C THR A 132 -14.87 -2.41 -17.46
N GLY A 133 -14.05 -3.48 -17.35
CA GLY A 133 -12.66 -3.49 -17.80
C GLY A 133 -11.65 -2.93 -16.79
N ALA A 134 -12.05 -2.65 -15.54
CA ALA A 134 -11.11 -2.36 -14.48
C ALA A 134 -10.32 -3.62 -14.11
N ARG A 135 -9.03 -3.48 -13.73
CA ARG A 135 -8.13 -4.63 -13.51
C ARG A 135 -7.25 -4.49 -12.28
N GLY A 136 -6.89 -5.66 -11.76
CA GLY A 136 -5.90 -5.85 -10.70
C GLY A 136 -6.39 -5.48 -9.32
N MET A 137 -5.47 -5.48 -8.35
CA MET A 137 -5.75 -5.25 -6.93
C MET A 137 -6.49 -3.93 -6.67
N TRP A 138 -6.18 -2.88 -7.43
CA TRP A 138 -6.68 -1.52 -7.26
C TRP A 138 -7.82 -1.15 -8.21
N GLN A 139 -8.26 -2.10 -9.05
CA GLN A 139 -9.33 -1.91 -10.04
C GLN A 139 -9.18 -0.66 -10.90
N PHE A 140 -7.98 -0.41 -11.41
CA PHE A 140 -7.77 0.68 -12.35
C PHE A 140 -8.47 0.42 -13.68
N THR A 141 -9.20 1.41 -14.19
CA THR A 141 -9.56 1.47 -15.61
C THR A 141 -8.29 1.68 -16.45
N ARG A 142 -8.37 1.43 -17.77
CA ARG A 142 -7.22 1.69 -18.65
C ARG A 142 -6.77 3.14 -18.53
N SER A 143 -7.67 4.10 -18.77
CA SER A 143 -7.35 5.52 -18.77
C SER A 143 -6.76 6.02 -17.46
N THR A 144 -7.36 5.64 -16.32
CA THR A 144 -6.82 6.04 -15.01
C THR A 144 -5.47 5.38 -14.75
N GLY A 145 -5.29 4.11 -15.14
CA GLY A 145 -3.99 3.44 -15.00
C GLY A 145 -2.89 4.16 -15.77
N GLU A 146 -3.12 4.49 -17.03
CA GLU A 146 -2.19 5.21 -17.90
C GLU A 146 -1.90 6.62 -17.37
N GLU A 147 -2.92 7.37 -16.94
CA GLU A 147 -2.78 8.70 -16.35
C GLU A 147 -1.86 8.69 -15.12
N TYR A 148 -1.91 7.60 -14.33
CA TYR A 148 -1.07 7.46 -13.13
C TYR A 148 0.15 6.57 -13.35
N GLY A 149 0.61 6.41 -14.63
CA GLY A 149 1.91 5.87 -14.98
C GLY A 149 1.99 4.34 -15.04
N LEU A 150 0.88 3.67 -15.40
CA LEU A 150 0.87 2.24 -15.71
C LEU A 150 0.83 2.05 -17.23
N SER A 151 1.70 1.20 -17.75
CA SER A 151 1.62 0.77 -19.15
C SER A 151 0.49 -0.26 -19.32
N VAL A 152 -0.42 0.00 -20.29
CA VAL A 152 -1.54 -0.90 -20.57
C VAL A 152 -1.57 -1.22 -22.07
N GLY A 153 -0.89 -2.27 -22.47
CA GLY A 153 -0.75 -2.74 -23.86
C GLY A 153 -1.25 -4.15 -24.07
N LEU A 154 -1.11 -4.62 -25.33
CA LEU A 154 -1.48 -5.99 -25.73
C LEU A 154 -0.57 -7.04 -25.06
N LEU A 155 0.72 -6.74 -24.95
CA LEU A 155 1.72 -7.68 -24.44
C LEU A 155 1.90 -7.60 -22.92
N SER A 156 1.52 -6.49 -22.29
CA SER A 156 1.63 -6.33 -20.85
C SER A 156 0.58 -5.36 -20.31
N ASP A 157 0.05 -5.66 -19.13
CA ASP A 157 -0.90 -4.82 -18.41
C ASP A 157 -0.41 -4.64 -16.97
N GLU A 158 0.21 -3.47 -16.72
CA GLU A 158 0.82 -3.19 -15.42
C GLU A 158 -0.19 -2.96 -14.29
N ARG A 159 -1.49 -2.85 -14.61
CA ARG A 159 -2.56 -2.85 -13.62
C ARG A 159 -2.60 -4.17 -12.83
N LEU A 160 -2.11 -5.26 -13.43
CA LEU A 160 -1.97 -6.59 -12.79
C LEU A 160 -0.68 -6.71 -11.96
N ASN A 161 0.28 -5.81 -12.16
CA ASN A 161 1.47 -5.73 -11.31
C ASN A 161 1.13 -4.94 -10.04
N TRP A 162 0.76 -5.63 -8.99
CA TRP A 162 0.28 -5.02 -7.77
C TRP A 162 1.27 -4.01 -7.13
N ARG A 163 2.59 -4.18 -7.31
CA ARG A 163 3.57 -3.22 -6.79
C ARG A 163 3.52 -1.91 -7.57
N LYS A 164 3.58 -1.97 -8.90
CA LYS A 164 3.46 -0.78 -9.76
C LYS A 164 2.10 -0.11 -9.54
N ALA A 165 1.02 -0.89 -9.55
CA ALA A 165 -0.32 -0.40 -9.31
C ALA A 165 -0.49 0.25 -7.91
N THR A 166 0.21 -0.22 -6.87
CA THR A 166 0.20 0.43 -5.55
C THR A 166 0.82 1.83 -5.58
N HIS A 167 1.91 2.03 -6.31
CA HIS A 167 2.48 3.38 -6.49
C HIS A 167 1.54 4.30 -7.25
N SER A 168 0.87 3.79 -8.26
CA SER A 168 -0.13 4.54 -9.03
C SER A 168 -1.35 4.89 -8.17
N ALA A 169 -1.84 3.94 -7.36
CA ALA A 169 -2.92 4.18 -6.40
C ALA A 169 -2.55 5.26 -5.38
N ALA A 170 -1.32 5.25 -4.88
CA ALA A 170 -0.85 6.28 -3.96
C ALA A 170 -0.84 7.67 -4.62
N ARG A 171 -0.39 7.78 -5.87
CA ARG A 171 -0.44 9.05 -6.62
C ARG A 171 -1.87 9.52 -6.88
N TYR A 172 -2.74 8.60 -7.28
CA TYR A 172 -4.15 8.90 -7.55
C TYR A 172 -4.88 9.35 -6.29
N LEU A 173 -4.76 8.62 -5.18
CA LEU A 173 -5.35 8.97 -3.90
C LEU A 173 -4.83 10.31 -3.37
N LYS A 174 -3.52 10.58 -3.52
CA LYS A 174 -2.95 11.89 -3.18
C LYS A 174 -3.62 13.00 -3.98
N LYS A 175 -3.76 12.83 -5.30
CA LYS A 175 -4.43 13.78 -6.20
C LYS A 175 -5.89 14.00 -5.82
N LEU A 176 -6.62 12.94 -5.49
CA LEU A 176 -8.00 13.04 -5.01
C LEU A 176 -8.08 13.80 -3.67
N GLY A 177 -7.15 13.54 -2.75
CA GLY A 177 -7.04 14.29 -1.50
C GLY A 177 -6.82 15.78 -1.74
N GLU A 178 -5.98 16.16 -2.72
CA GLU A 178 -5.76 17.55 -3.12
C GLU A 178 -7.03 18.18 -3.74
N ILE A 179 -7.69 17.48 -4.68
CA ILE A 179 -8.91 17.94 -5.37
C ILE A 179 -10.05 18.21 -4.36
N PHE A 180 -10.17 17.38 -3.34
CA PHE A 180 -11.26 17.47 -2.37
C PHE A 180 -10.85 18.08 -1.03
N ASN A 181 -9.70 18.79 -0.96
CA ASN A 181 -9.20 19.46 0.25
C ASN A 181 -9.11 18.53 1.44
N ARG A 182 -8.62 17.31 1.23
CA ARG A 182 -8.51 16.22 2.23
C ARG A 182 -9.84 15.79 2.85
N ASN A 183 -10.97 16.12 2.24
CA ASN A 183 -12.23 15.45 2.55
C ASN A 183 -12.18 14.05 1.95
N TRP A 184 -11.83 13.07 2.77
CA TRP A 184 -11.59 11.70 2.32
C TRP A 184 -12.86 10.96 1.91
N GLU A 185 -14.02 11.35 2.42
CA GLU A 185 -15.31 10.82 1.96
C GLU A 185 -15.54 11.19 0.49
N LEU A 186 -15.33 12.47 0.14
CA LEU A 186 -15.41 12.93 -1.25
C LEU A 186 -14.29 12.33 -2.11
N ALA A 187 -13.08 12.16 -1.57
CA ALA A 187 -11.96 11.55 -2.28
C ALA A 187 -12.24 10.07 -2.60
N LEU A 188 -12.78 9.30 -1.65
CA LEU A 188 -13.18 7.91 -1.85
C LEU A 188 -14.35 7.79 -2.85
N ALA A 189 -15.35 8.67 -2.75
CA ALA A 189 -16.41 8.75 -3.74
C ALA A 189 -15.87 9.11 -5.12
N GLY A 190 -14.84 9.96 -5.18
CA GLY A 190 -14.10 10.31 -6.41
C GLY A 190 -13.27 9.16 -6.96
N TYR A 191 -12.71 8.31 -6.10
CA TYR A 191 -11.99 7.10 -6.51
C TYR A 191 -12.93 6.14 -7.27
N ASN A 192 -14.10 5.86 -6.69
CA ASN A 192 -15.10 4.97 -7.29
C ASN A 192 -15.82 5.63 -8.48
N GLY A 193 -16.31 6.85 -8.30
CA GLY A 193 -17.19 7.52 -9.25
C GLY A 193 -16.49 8.37 -10.31
N GLY A 194 -15.22 8.67 -10.10
CA GLY A 194 -14.44 9.62 -10.86
C GLY A 194 -14.56 11.07 -10.32
N PRO A 195 -13.42 11.81 -10.26
CA PRO A 195 -13.38 13.14 -9.67
C PRO A 195 -14.25 14.16 -10.40
N ASN A 196 -14.35 14.07 -11.72
CA ASN A 196 -15.17 14.98 -12.51
C ASN A 196 -16.68 14.78 -12.26
N TYR A 197 -17.13 13.53 -12.10
CA TYR A 197 -18.49 13.23 -11.68
C TYR A 197 -18.78 13.87 -10.32
N MET A 198 -17.92 13.67 -9.34
CA MET A 198 -18.09 14.24 -8.00
C MET A 198 -18.11 15.78 -8.02
N LYS A 199 -17.22 16.44 -8.79
CA LYS A 199 -17.22 17.90 -8.95
C LYS A 199 -18.55 18.41 -9.51
N ARG A 200 -19.11 17.74 -10.54
CA ARG A 200 -20.42 18.10 -11.10
C ARG A 200 -21.53 17.95 -10.09
N GLN A 201 -21.55 16.84 -9.35
CA GLN A 201 -22.59 16.60 -8.33
C GLN A 201 -22.52 17.61 -7.19
N MET A 202 -21.31 17.95 -6.71
CA MET A 202 -21.14 18.98 -5.69
C MET A 202 -21.61 20.36 -6.17
N LYS A 203 -21.29 20.72 -7.42
CA LYS A 203 -21.71 22.00 -8.01
C LYS A 203 -23.22 22.06 -8.19
N SER A 204 -23.83 21.05 -8.79
CA SER A 204 -25.27 21.02 -9.09
C SER A 204 -26.15 20.98 -7.84
N GLN A 205 -25.65 20.38 -6.74
CA GLN A 205 -26.39 20.24 -5.49
C GLN A 205 -25.96 21.27 -4.41
N GLY A 206 -25.03 22.17 -4.70
CA GLY A 206 -24.62 23.25 -3.82
C GLY A 206 -23.99 22.76 -2.50
N THR A 207 -23.45 21.54 -2.43
CA THR A 207 -22.93 20.99 -1.18
C THR A 207 -21.64 20.20 -1.38
N ARG A 208 -20.74 20.30 -0.40
CA ARG A 208 -19.52 19.47 -0.27
C ARG A 208 -19.64 18.40 0.82
N ASN A 209 -20.81 18.22 1.39
CA ASN A 209 -21.06 17.18 2.37
C ASN A 209 -21.48 15.89 1.65
N PHE A 210 -20.59 14.89 1.63
CA PHE A 210 -20.85 13.59 0.99
C PHE A 210 -22.20 12.98 1.43
N TRP A 211 -22.54 13.09 2.70
CA TRP A 211 -23.72 12.47 3.28
C TRP A 211 -25.04 13.10 2.81
N LYS A 212 -24.99 14.33 2.30
CA LYS A 212 -26.12 15.07 1.71
C LYS A 212 -26.21 14.93 0.20
N LEU A 213 -25.15 14.46 -0.47
CA LEU A 213 -25.14 14.31 -1.93
C LEU A 213 -26.03 13.14 -2.39
N LYS A 214 -26.85 13.41 -3.39
CA LYS A 214 -27.58 12.39 -4.17
C LYS A 214 -26.67 11.90 -5.28
N LEU A 215 -26.15 10.69 -5.14
CA LEU A 215 -25.21 10.07 -6.08
C LEU A 215 -25.80 8.79 -6.66
N ARG A 216 -25.25 8.31 -7.77
CA ARG A 216 -25.59 6.97 -8.27
C ARG A 216 -25.33 5.92 -7.19
N LYS A 217 -26.15 4.86 -7.15
CA LYS A 217 -26.18 3.86 -6.07
C LYS A 217 -24.79 3.34 -5.70
N GLU A 218 -23.97 2.97 -6.67
CA GLU A 218 -22.64 2.42 -6.44
C GLU A 218 -21.75 3.41 -5.65
N THR A 219 -21.62 4.65 -6.12
CA THR A 219 -20.80 5.69 -5.48
C THR A 219 -21.40 6.13 -4.13
N HIS A 220 -22.72 6.16 -4.01
CA HIS A 220 -23.42 6.49 -2.78
C HIS A 220 -23.19 5.46 -1.67
N GLU A 221 -23.05 4.18 -2.02
CA GLU A 221 -22.81 3.10 -1.08
C GLU A 221 -21.31 2.85 -0.82
N TYR A 222 -20.41 3.35 -1.68
CA TYR A 222 -18.99 3.03 -1.61
C TYR A 222 -18.33 3.46 -0.29
N VAL A 223 -18.53 4.72 0.10
CA VAL A 223 -17.97 5.26 1.36
C VAL A 223 -18.56 4.55 2.59
N PRO A 224 -19.89 4.40 2.72
CA PRO A 224 -20.46 3.60 3.81
C PRO A 224 -19.93 2.17 3.89
N LYS A 225 -19.75 1.50 2.75
CA LYS A 225 -19.15 0.15 2.70
C LYS A 225 -17.70 0.16 3.19
N PHE A 226 -16.90 1.14 2.74
CA PHE A 226 -15.50 1.25 3.17
C PHE A 226 -15.41 1.45 4.69
N LEU A 227 -16.17 2.38 5.24
CA LEU A 227 -16.17 2.65 6.68
C LEU A 227 -16.64 1.45 7.50
N ALA A 228 -17.71 0.81 7.06
CA ALA A 228 -18.22 -0.39 7.72
C ALA A 228 -17.19 -1.54 7.70
N MET A 229 -16.52 -1.72 6.58
CA MET A 229 -15.44 -2.71 6.45
C MET A 229 -14.29 -2.40 7.43
N LEU A 230 -13.86 -1.13 7.56
CA LEU A 230 -12.83 -0.73 8.52
C LEU A 230 -13.25 -1.04 9.96
N ILE A 231 -14.50 -0.70 10.33
CA ILE A 231 -15.04 -0.97 11.68
C ILE A 231 -14.99 -2.47 11.99
N VAL A 232 -15.46 -3.30 11.05
CA VAL A 232 -15.47 -4.77 11.22
C VAL A 232 -14.05 -5.33 11.25
N ALA A 233 -13.17 -4.87 10.35
CA ALA A 233 -11.78 -5.31 10.30
C ALA A 233 -11.06 -4.98 11.60
N ARG A 234 -11.15 -3.74 12.07
CA ARG A 234 -10.50 -3.27 13.30
C ARG A 234 -11.03 -3.97 14.54
N LYS A 235 -12.35 -4.14 14.66
CA LYS A 235 -12.98 -4.72 15.84
C LYS A 235 -12.83 -6.23 15.93
N LYS A 236 -12.96 -6.95 14.80
CA LYS A 236 -12.98 -8.43 14.80
C LYS A 236 -11.65 -9.07 14.46
N TYR A 237 -10.77 -8.36 13.76
CA TYR A 237 -9.51 -8.92 13.23
C TYR A 237 -8.35 -7.94 13.40
N PRO A 238 -8.13 -7.40 14.63
CA PRO A 238 -7.15 -6.32 14.86
C PRO A 238 -5.73 -6.74 14.47
N GLU A 239 -5.32 -7.98 14.72
CA GLU A 239 -4.00 -8.50 14.38
C GLU A 239 -3.73 -8.52 12.87
N MET A 240 -4.77 -8.70 12.06
CA MET A 240 -4.68 -8.64 10.59
C MET A 240 -4.84 -7.22 10.07
N TYR A 241 -5.72 -6.42 10.69
CA TYR A 241 -5.97 -5.03 10.32
C TYR A 241 -4.71 -4.17 10.49
N PHE A 242 -4.02 -4.32 11.62
CA PHE A 242 -2.80 -3.56 11.92
C PHE A 242 -1.53 -4.18 11.35
N GLN A 243 -1.63 -5.25 10.56
CA GLN A 243 -0.45 -5.90 10.00
C GLN A 243 0.40 -4.93 9.17
N GLY A 244 1.67 -4.77 9.59
CA GLY A 244 2.60 -3.84 8.95
C GLY A 244 2.34 -2.36 9.23
N ALA A 245 1.35 -2.06 10.06
CA ALA A 245 1.14 -0.72 10.56
C ALA A 245 2.23 -0.33 11.58
N PRO A 246 2.56 0.96 11.71
CA PRO A 246 3.39 1.45 12.80
C PRO A 246 2.80 1.10 14.17
N ARG A 247 3.64 0.84 15.18
CA ARG A 247 3.19 0.45 16.53
C ARG A 247 2.21 1.42 17.17
N ALA A 248 2.32 2.72 16.88
CA ALA A 248 1.41 3.75 17.37
C ALA A 248 -0.06 3.54 16.99
N TRP A 249 -0.35 2.76 15.97
CA TRP A 249 -1.74 2.50 15.55
C TRP A 249 -2.37 1.32 16.28
N ALA A 250 -1.53 0.37 16.72
CA ALA A 250 -1.99 -0.78 17.49
C ALA A 250 -2.39 -0.40 18.92
N SER A 251 -1.83 0.69 19.47
CA SER A 251 -2.05 1.13 20.85
C SER A 251 -3.24 2.09 21.05
N SER A 252 -3.91 2.49 19.98
CA SER A 252 -5.07 3.43 20.02
C SER A 252 -6.43 2.74 19.83
N SER A 253 -6.48 1.41 19.99
CA SER A 253 -7.71 0.59 19.95
C SER A 253 -8.22 0.26 21.34
#